data_29a04cf7405a764e5c7d9bd9ad026b4d
#
_entry.id   29a04cf7405a764e5c7d9bd9ad026b4d
#
_cell.length_a   1.000
_cell.length_b   1.000
_cell.length_c   1.000
_cell.angle_alpha   90.00
_cell.angle_beta   90.00
_cell.angle_gamma   90.00
#
_symmetry.space_group_name_H-M   'P 1'
#
loop_
_entity.id
_entity.type
_entity.pdbx_description
1 polymer ?
#
loop_
_entity_poly.entity_id
_entity_poly.type
_entity_poly.pdbx_seq_one_letter_code
_entity_poly.pdbx_strand_id
1 'polypeptide(L)'
;MMTGATLCSGIGAPEQAMPWVEWQWCAETEKFPSAVLAARFDHPNLGDITAPDFIDRALSLKPPDLLIAGTPCQSFSIAGLRRSLADDRGNITLRFVEIVNAINPPVVLWENVPGVLNTKDNAFGCFLAGIVGASAPLVPARGRRWSHAGMVDGPKARAAWRILDAQYFGL
;
A
#
# COMPACT_ATOMS: atom_id res chain seq x y z
N MET A 1 -0.69 -22.84 -3.00
CA MET A 1 -1.69 -21.95 -2.38
C MET A 1 -1.09 -20.56 -2.39
N MET A 2 -1.83 -19.52 -2.77
CA MET A 2 -1.36 -18.13 -2.80
C MET A 2 -1.10 -17.66 -1.37
N THR A 3 0.05 -17.05 -1.12
CA THR A 3 0.39 -16.44 0.18
C THR A 3 0.08 -14.95 0.16
N GLY A 4 -0.31 -14.38 1.30
CA GLY A 4 -0.67 -12.97 1.41
C GLY A 4 -0.12 -12.30 2.66
N ALA A 5 -0.03 -10.97 2.59
CA ALA A 5 0.26 -10.13 3.75
C ALA A 5 -0.46 -8.78 3.62
N THR A 6 -0.72 -8.12 4.74
CA THR A 6 -1.41 -6.84 4.77
C THR A 6 -0.64 -5.77 5.55
N LEU A 7 -0.74 -4.52 5.08
CA LEU A 7 -0.17 -3.33 5.73
C LEU A 7 -1.29 -2.33 6.02
N CYS A 8 -1.22 -1.67 7.18
CA CYS A 8 -2.32 -0.84 7.69
C CYS A 8 -3.63 -1.64 7.69
N SER A 9 -3.57 -2.82 8.30
CA SER A 9 -4.50 -3.94 8.09
C SER A 9 -5.92 -3.68 8.62
N GLY A 10 -6.10 -2.67 9.47
CA GLY A 10 -7.36 -2.40 10.13
C GLY A 10 -7.85 -3.64 10.89
N ILE A 11 -9.11 -4.00 10.71
CA ILE A 11 -9.72 -5.17 11.36
C ILE A 11 -9.64 -6.47 10.54
N GLY A 12 -8.81 -6.50 9.48
CA GLY A 12 -8.60 -7.70 8.66
C GLY A 12 -9.66 -7.90 7.57
N ALA A 13 -10.09 -6.83 6.89
CA ALA A 13 -11.05 -6.95 5.81
C ALA A 13 -10.54 -7.79 4.62
N PRO A 14 -9.29 -7.65 4.16
CA PRO A 14 -8.73 -8.53 3.12
C PRO A 14 -8.69 -9.99 3.55
N GLU A 15 -8.26 -10.25 4.78
CA GLU A 15 -8.17 -11.60 5.38
C GLU A 15 -9.55 -12.27 5.42
N GLN A 16 -10.56 -11.52 5.81
CA GLN A 16 -11.94 -12.01 5.85
C GLN A 16 -12.52 -12.24 4.45
N ALA A 17 -12.21 -11.36 3.49
CA ALA A 17 -12.75 -11.42 2.14
C ALA A 17 -12.12 -12.52 1.28
N MET A 18 -10.89 -12.92 1.58
CA MET A 18 -10.10 -13.88 0.79
C MET A 18 -9.63 -15.07 1.64
N PRO A 19 -10.56 -15.94 2.12
CA PRO A 19 -10.23 -17.08 2.98
C PRO A 19 -9.41 -18.18 2.27
N TRP A 20 -9.24 -18.09 0.94
CA TRP A 20 -8.40 -19.00 0.16
C TRP A 20 -6.93 -18.56 0.07
N VAL A 21 -6.57 -17.37 0.63
CA VAL A 21 -5.19 -16.87 0.74
C VAL A 21 -4.61 -17.35 2.07
N GLU A 22 -3.40 -17.89 2.02
CA GLU A 22 -2.62 -18.24 3.21
C GLU A 22 -1.92 -16.98 3.74
N TRP A 23 -2.55 -16.28 4.69
CA TRP A 23 -2.02 -15.05 5.26
C TRP A 23 -0.81 -15.32 6.14
N GLN A 24 0.31 -14.66 5.85
CA GLN A 24 1.59 -14.91 6.51
C GLN A 24 1.82 -13.95 7.67
N TRP A 25 1.40 -12.70 7.53
CA TRP A 25 1.51 -11.66 8.54
C TRP A 25 0.62 -10.45 8.18
N CYS A 26 0.36 -9.62 9.19
CA CYS A 26 -0.27 -8.31 9.03
C CYS A 26 0.59 -7.22 9.68
N ALA A 27 0.26 -5.95 9.46
CA ALA A 27 0.89 -4.81 10.12
C ALA A 27 -0.16 -3.76 10.49
N GLU A 28 -0.39 -3.60 11.80
CA GLU A 28 -1.36 -2.69 12.37
C GLU A 28 -0.87 -2.17 13.73
N THR A 29 -1.02 -0.86 13.97
CA THR A 29 -0.55 -0.21 15.19
C THR A 29 -1.67 0.13 16.17
N GLU A 30 -2.88 0.32 15.66
CA GLU A 30 -4.02 0.71 16.49
C GLU A 30 -4.46 -0.44 17.40
N LYS A 31 -4.67 -0.14 18.68
CA LYS A 31 -4.95 -1.16 19.72
C LYS A 31 -6.21 -1.98 19.43
N PHE A 32 -7.31 -1.31 19.05
CA PHE A 32 -8.56 -2.01 18.79
C PHE A 32 -8.49 -2.89 17.54
N PRO A 33 -8.07 -2.42 16.37
CA PRO A 33 -7.86 -3.27 15.20
C PRO A 33 -6.90 -4.43 15.45
N SER A 34 -5.77 -4.19 16.13
CA SER A 34 -4.81 -5.24 16.47
C SER A 34 -5.43 -6.33 17.36
N ALA A 35 -6.29 -5.97 18.32
CA ALA A 35 -7.01 -6.95 19.14
C ALA A 35 -8.01 -7.78 18.31
N VAL A 36 -8.68 -7.16 17.32
CA VAL A 36 -9.58 -7.88 16.41
C VAL A 36 -8.80 -8.86 15.52
N LEU A 37 -7.65 -8.43 14.95
CA LEU A 37 -6.77 -9.30 14.17
C LEU A 37 -6.32 -10.51 14.99
N ALA A 38 -5.80 -10.29 16.19
CA ALA A 38 -5.34 -11.37 17.08
C ALA A 38 -6.46 -12.35 17.52
N ALA A 39 -7.71 -11.87 17.58
CA ALA A 39 -8.86 -12.70 17.93
C ALA A 39 -9.40 -13.53 16.76
N ARG A 40 -9.12 -13.15 15.53
CA ARG A 40 -9.72 -13.74 14.32
C ARG A 40 -8.75 -14.53 13.45
N PHE A 41 -7.45 -14.22 13.51
CA PHE A 41 -6.46 -14.77 12.60
C PHE A 41 -5.22 -15.23 13.37
N ASP A 42 -4.59 -16.31 12.90
CA ASP A 42 -3.45 -16.95 13.59
C ASP A 42 -2.08 -16.40 13.11
N HIS A 43 -2.06 -15.52 12.11
CA HIS A 43 -0.80 -14.95 11.62
C HIS A 43 -0.31 -13.78 12.52
N PRO A 44 1.03 -13.53 12.60
CA PRO A 44 1.58 -12.49 13.44
C PRO A 44 1.27 -11.08 12.93
N ASN A 45 1.08 -10.14 13.87
CA ASN A 45 1.04 -8.71 13.61
C ASN A 45 2.44 -8.12 13.79
N LEU A 46 3.04 -7.59 12.72
CA LEU A 46 4.36 -6.97 12.73
C LEU A 46 4.35 -5.51 13.22
N GLY A 47 3.17 -4.93 13.50
CA GLY A 47 3.04 -3.59 14.10
C GLY A 47 3.40 -2.46 13.12
N ASP A 48 4.24 -1.53 13.58
CA ASP A 48 4.55 -0.29 12.87
C ASP A 48 5.44 -0.52 11.64
N ILE A 49 4.91 -0.20 10.47
CA ILE A 49 5.64 -0.31 9.21
C ILE A 49 6.78 0.70 9.09
N THR A 50 6.78 1.77 9.91
CA THR A 50 7.86 2.78 9.94
C THR A 50 9.03 2.37 10.82
N ALA A 51 8.90 1.29 11.60
CA ALA A 51 9.98 0.77 12.42
C ALA A 51 11.21 0.43 11.55
N PRO A 52 12.44 0.79 11.98
CA PRO A 52 13.64 0.58 11.19
C PRO A 52 13.88 -0.88 10.79
N ASP A 53 13.52 -1.81 11.66
CA ASP A 53 13.68 -3.25 11.50
C ASP A 53 12.49 -3.95 10.80
N PHE A 54 11.45 -3.19 10.40
CA PHE A 54 10.22 -3.77 9.85
C PHE A 54 10.48 -4.65 8.61
N ILE A 55 11.26 -4.12 7.66
CA ILE A 55 11.57 -4.84 6.41
C ILE A 55 12.32 -6.14 6.71
N ASP A 56 13.31 -6.10 7.60
CA ASP A 56 14.08 -7.29 7.98
C ASP A 56 13.19 -8.36 8.63
N ARG A 57 12.28 -7.94 9.52
CA ARG A 57 11.28 -8.85 10.12
C ARG A 57 10.35 -9.45 9.06
N ALA A 58 9.85 -8.64 8.15
CA ALA A 58 8.98 -9.11 7.07
C ALA A 58 9.71 -10.09 6.13
N LEU A 59 10.98 -9.81 5.79
CA LEU A 59 11.82 -10.67 4.96
C LEU A 59 12.25 -11.97 5.66
N SER A 60 12.24 -12.02 6.99
CA SER A 60 12.51 -13.25 7.75
C SER A 60 11.36 -14.26 7.70
N LEU A 61 10.19 -13.84 7.28
CA LEU A 61 9.02 -14.69 7.10
C LEU A 61 8.87 -15.15 5.65
N LYS A 62 7.93 -16.08 5.41
CA LYS A 62 7.64 -16.54 4.05
C LYS A 62 7.17 -15.35 3.19
N PRO A 63 7.79 -15.12 2.00
CA PRO A 63 7.40 -14.02 1.13
C PRO A 63 5.93 -14.12 0.69
N PRO A 64 5.17 -13.03 0.69
CA PRO A 64 3.82 -13.03 0.17
C PRO A 64 3.80 -12.97 -1.36
N ASP A 65 2.89 -13.73 -1.99
CA ASP A 65 2.54 -13.57 -3.41
C ASP A 65 1.67 -12.32 -3.63
N LEU A 66 0.89 -11.95 -2.61
CA LEU A 66 -0.04 -10.81 -2.61
C LEU A 66 0.23 -9.92 -1.40
N LEU A 67 0.56 -8.65 -1.65
CA LEU A 67 0.68 -7.63 -0.61
C LEU A 67 -0.45 -6.61 -0.76
N ILE A 68 -1.26 -6.43 0.29
CA ILE A 68 -2.37 -5.47 0.30
C ILE A 68 -2.08 -4.36 1.30
N ALA A 69 -2.39 -3.11 0.94
CA ALA A 69 -2.27 -1.98 1.85
C ALA A 69 -3.40 -0.95 1.68
N GLY A 70 -3.95 -0.48 2.79
CA GLY A 70 -4.84 0.69 2.88
C GLY A 70 -4.12 1.82 3.60
N THR A 71 -3.19 2.53 2.95
CA THR A 71 -2.40 3.56 3.63
C THR A 71 -3.21 4.82 3.91
N PRO A 72 -3.02 5.49 5.09
CA PRO A 72 -3.72 6.74 5.40
C PRO A 72 -3.50 7.82 4.34
N CYS A 73 -4.58 8.47 3.89
CA CYS A 73 -4.55 9.51 2.86
C CYS A 73 -3.83 10.80 3.31
N GLN A 74 -3.75 11.06 4.62
CA GLN A 74 -3.10 12.24 5.19
C GLN A 74 -1.60 12.30 4.90
N SER A 75 -0.97 11.18 4.59
CA SER A 75 0.44 11.06 4.26
C SER A 75 0.73 11.25 2.76
N PHE A 76 -0.30 11.57 1.96
CA PHE A 76 -0.18 11.60 0.50
C PHE A 76 0.11 13.02 0.00
N SER A 77 1.36 13.49 0.14
CA SER A 77 1.83 14.75 -0.44
C SER A 77 3.32 14.70 -0.81
N ILE A 78 3.73 15.45 -1.86
CA ILE A 78 5.16 15.59 -2.26
C ILE A 78 5.96 16.36 -1.20
N ALA A 79 5.35 17.26 -0.42
CA ALA A 79 6.02 17.90 0.69
C ALA A 79 6.47 16.87 1.74
N GLY A 80 5.67 15.82 1.96
CA GLY A 80 6.07 14.62 2.68
C GLY A 80 7.19 13.86 1.96
N LEU A 81 7.09 13.66 0.64
CA LEU A 81 8.13 12.99 -0.16
C LEU A 81 9.51 13.67 -0.09
N ARG A 82 9.55 15.00 -0.06
CA ARG A 82 10.81 15.76 0.01
C ARG A 82 11.33 15.99 1.42
N ARG A 83 10.45 15.95 2.44
CA ARG A 83 10.79 16.12 3.85
C ARG A 83 11.07 14.83 4.60
N SER A 84 10.65 13.69 4.08
CA SER A 84 10.72 12.39 4.79
C SER A 84 12.15 11.89 5.05
N LEU A 85 13.16 12.48 4.43
CA LEU A 85 14.55 12.23 4.80
C LEU A 85 14.98 13.04 6.05
N ALA A 86 14.11 13.91 6.58
CA ALA A 86 14.43 14.81 7.70
C ALA A 86 13.36 14.88 8.81
N ASP A 87 12.20 14.19 8.67
CA ASP A 87 11.12 14.24 9.65
C ASP A 87 10.75 12.84 10.11
N ASP A 88 10.87 12.57 11.41
CA ASP A 88 10.70 11.27 12.10
C ASP A 88 9.29 10.65 12.01
N ARG A 89 8.35 11.29 11.32
CA ARG A 89 7.02 10.76 11.02
C ARG A 89 6.88 10.41 9.55
N GLY A 90 7.75 9.51 9.08
CA GLY A 90 7.88 9.10 7.69
C GLY A 90 6.55 9.00 6.94
N ASN A 91 6.50 9.55 5.74
CA ASN A 91 5.36 9.40 4.84
C ASN A 91 5.05 7.91 4.63
N ILE A 92 3.97 7.43 5.26
CA ILE A 92 3.55 6.01 5.24
C ILE A 92 3.42 5.48 3.82
N THR A 93 3.01 6.31 2.87
CA THR A 93 2.91 5.92 1.45
C THR A 93 4.29 5.70 0.82
N LEU A 94 5.30 6.50 1.18
CA LEU A 94 6.69 6.25 0.75
C LEU A 94 7.23 4.97 1.38
N ARG A 95 7.00 4.81 2.68
CA ARG A 95 7.41 3.59 3.37
C ARG A 95 6.77 2.35 2.75
N PHE A 96 5.50 2.45 2.33
CA PHE A 96 4.86 1.39 1.57
C PHE A 96 5.60 1.09 0.25
N VAL A 97 5.98 2.11 -0.53
CA VAL A 97 6.76 1.92 -1.76
C VAL A 97 8.11 1.26 -1.48
N GLU A 98 8.80 1.66 -0.40
CA GLU A 98 10.07 1.02 0.04
C GLU A 98 9.86 -0.46 0.37
N ILE A 99 8.81 -0.79 1.13
CA ILE A 99 8.45 -2.15 1.50
C ILE A 99 8.13 -2.99 0.25
N VAL A 100 7.32 -2.46 -0.69
CA VAL A 100 7.02 -3.12 -1.97
C VAL A 100 8.30 -3.42 -2.74
N ASN A 101 9.22 -2.45 -2.84
CA ASN A 101 10.48 -2.64 -3.54
C ASN A 101 11.43 -3.63 -2.85
N ALA A 102 11.41 -3.71 -1.52
CA ALA A 102 12.25 -4.63 -0.75
C ALA A 102 11.73 -6.07 -0.79
N ILE A 103 10.42 -6.27 -0.58
CA ILE A 103 9.78 -7.60 -0.58
C ILE A 103 9.60 -8.12 -2.00
N ASN A 104 9.35 -7.21 -2.96
CA ASN A 104 9.13 -7.49 -4.38
C ASN A 104 8.04 -8.57 -4.63
N PRO A 105 6.83 -8.43 -4.06
CA PRO A 105 5.77 -9.41 -4.22
C PRO A 105 5.25 -9.43 -5.67
N PRO A 106 4.84 -10.58 -6.22
CA PRO A 106 4.27 -10.69 -7.57
C PRO A 106 3.05 -9.80 -7.80
N VAL A 107 2.21 -9.62 -6.77
CA VAL A 107 0.98 -8.83 -6.84
C VAL A 107 0.90 -7.85 -5.67
N VAL A 108 0.58 -6.59 -5.99
CA VAL A 108 0.33 -5.54 -5.00
C VAL A 108 -1.07 -4.97 -5.22
N LEU A 109 -1.85 -4.87 -4.16
CA LEU A 109 -3.12 -4.18 -4.15
C LEU A 109 -3.04 -3.01 -3.16
N TRP A 110 -3.24 -1.79 -3.66
CA TRP A 110 -3.25 -0.59 -2.83
C TRP A 110 -4.63 0.08 -2.89
N GLU A 111 -5.22 0.30 -1.73
CA GLU A 111 -6.50 0.98 -1.57
C GLU A 111 -6.27 2.39 -1.03
N ASN A 112 -7.03 3.36 -1.55
CA ASN A 112 -7.06 4.72 -1.02
C ASN A 112 -8.29 5.49 -1.51
N VAL A 113 -8.54 6.66 -0.91
CA VAL A 113 -9.65 7.52 -1.31
C VAL A 113 -9.42 8.15 -2.70
N PRO A 114 -10.48 8.44 -3.48
CA PRO A 114 -10.35 9.03 -4.82
C PRO A 114 -9.60 10.37 -4.88
N GLY A 115 -9.53 11.09 -3.75
CA GLY A 115 -8.83 12.36 -3.62
C GLY A 115 -7.34 12.30 -3.98
N VAL A 116 -6.70 11.13 -3.86
CA VAL A 116 -5.28 10.93 -4.21
C VAL A 116 -4.99 11.23 -5.69
N LEU A 117 -5.97 11.06 -6.58
CA LEU A 117 -5.83 11.35 -8.01
C LEU A 117 -5.77 12.86 -8.33
N ASN A 118 -6.14 13.73 -7.40
CA ASN A 118 -6.32 15.16 -7.65
C ASN A 118 -5.39 16.04 -6.79
N THR A 119 -4.33 15.49 -6.22
CA THR A 119 -3.36 16.28 -5.43
C THR A 119 -2.65 17.30 -6.31
N LYS A 120 -2.51 18.54 -5.81
CA LYS A 120 -1.92 19.66 -6.57
C LYS A 120 -0.44 19.41 -6.94
N ASP A 121 0.23 18.59 -6.18
CA ASP A 121 1.65 18.29 -6.24
C ASP A 121 1.96 17.01 -7.05
N ASN A 122 0.95 16.42 -7.72
CA ASN A 122 1.10 15.18 -8.49
C ASN A 122 1.65 13.99 -7.66
N ALA A 123 1.26 13.89 -6.39
CA ALA A 123 1.73 12.81 -5.52
C ALA A 123 1.41 11.42 -6.08
N PHE A 124 0.26 11.24 -6.74
CA PHE A 124 -0.10 9.97 -7.39
C PHE A 124 0.87 9.58 -8.50
N GLY A 125 1.35 10.55 -9.29
CA GLY A 125 2.37 10.29 -10.33
C GLY A 125 3.72 9.88 -9.74
N CYS A 126 4.09 10.45 -8.58
CA CYS A 126 5.30 10.05 -7.85
C CYS A 126 5.15 8.63 -7.25
N PHE A 127 3.98 8.34 -6.68
CA PHE A 127 3.65 7.01 -6.16
C PHE A 127 3.74 5.94 -7.26
N LEU A 128 3.05 6.16 -8.39
CA LEU A 128 3.11 5.25 -9.54
C LEU A 128 4.56 5.04 -10.01
N ALA A 129 5.34 6.12 -10.14
CA ALA A 129 6.75 6.03 -10.53
C ALA A 129 7.54 5.13 -9.59
N GLY A 130 7.34 5.26 -8.27
CA GLY A 130 7.99 4.42 -7.25
C GLY A 130 7.61 2.95 -7.37
N ILE A 131 6.35 2.64 -7.66
CA ILE A 131 5.87 1.26 -7.82
C ILE A 131 6.36 0.63 -9.12
N VAL A 132 6.28 1.36 -10.25
CA VAL A 132 6.67 0.79 -11.56
C VAL A 132 8.16 0.93 -11.87
N GLY A 133 8.94 1.56 -10.99
CA GLY A 133 10.38 1.75 -11.15
C GLY A 133 10.77 2.80 -12.18
N ALA A 134 9.93 3.81 -12.43
CA ALA A 134 10.28 4.92 -13.31
C ALA A 134 11.27 5.88 -12.64
N SER A 135 12.19 6.46 -13.41
CA SER A 135 13.23 7.37 -12.92
C SER A 135 12.75 8.80 -12.64
N ALA A 136 11.53 9.15 -13.06
CA ALA A 136 10.91 10.45 -12.85
C ALA A 136 9.42 10.31 -12.55
N PRO A 137 8.79 11.28 -11.86
CA PRO A 137 7.36 11.27 -11.62
C PRO A 137 6.57 11.14 -12.93
N LEU A 138 5.59 10.24 -12.94
CA LEU A 138 4.68 10.11 -14.07
C LEU A 138 3.70 11.30 -14.09
N VAL A 139 3.26 11.67 -15.30
CA VAL A 139 2.29 12.75 -15.47
C VAL A 139 1.03 12.24 -16.18
N PRO A 140 -0.15 12.80 -15.89
CA PRO A 140 -1.37 12.39 -16.57
C PRO A 140 -1.29 12.67 -18.06
N ALA A 141 -1.78 11.76 -18.90
CA ALA A 141 -1.68 11.80 -20.37
C ALA A 141 -2.20 13.10 -21.03
N ARG A 142 -3.05 13.87 -20.36
CA ARG A 142 -3.60 15.16 -20.83
C ARG A 142 -3.23 16.35 -19.93
N GLY A 143 -2.21 16.20 -19.10
CA GLY A 143 -1.51 17.29 -18.40
C GLY A 143 -2.20 17.93 -17.19
N ARG A 144 -3.41 17.51 -16.78
CA ARG A 144 -4.12 18.20 -15.69
C ARG A 144 -4.66 17.34 -14.57
N ARG A 145 -5.17 16.13 -14.84
CA ARG A 145 -5.77 15.23 -13.84
C ARG A 145 -5.61 13.78 -14.26
N TRP A 146 -5.43 12.92 -13.28
CA TRP A 146 -5.49 11.48 -13.47
C TRP A 146 -6.93 11.05 -13.76
N SER A 147 -7.11 10.16 -14.73
CA SER A 147 -8.42 9.57 -15.04
C SER A 147 -8.87 8.65 -13.90
N HIS A 148 -10.18 8.39 -13.82
CA HIS A 148 -10.76 7.47 -12.83
C HIS A 148 -10.34 6.01 -13.03
N ALA A 149 -9.80 5.66 -14.18
CA ALA A 149 -9.18 4.38 -14.48
C ALA A 149 -8.02 4.59 -15.44
N GLY A 150 -7.02 3.75 -15.33
CA GLY A 150 -5.86 3.79 -16.21
C GLY A 150 -4.88 2.68 -15.93
N MET A 151 -3.84 2.64 -16.74
CA MET A 151 -2.75 1.69 -16.64
C MET A 151 -1.45 2.33 -17.10
N VAL A 152 -0.34 1.91 -16.53
CA VAL A 152 1.01 2.30 -16.91
C VAL A 152 1.94 1.10 -16.83
N ASP A 153 2.80 0.96 -17.81
CA ASP A 153 3.93 0.04 -17.81
C ASP A 153 5.21 0.79 -17.44
N GLY A 154 6.00 0.21 -16.56
CA GLY A 154 7.31 0.70 -16.17
C GLY A 154 8.37 -0.39 -16.18
N PRO A 155 9.63 -0.04 -15.87
CA PRO A 155 10.76 -0.98 -15.91
C PRO A 155 10.62 -2.19 -15.00
N LYS A 156 9.95 -2.03 -13.83
CA LYS A 156 9.81 -3.10 -12.81
C LYS A 156 8.46 -3.77 -12.84
N ALA A 157 7.38 -3.01 -13.05
CA ALA A 157 6.03 -3.49 -12.91
C ALA A 157 5.05 -2.76 -13.81
N ARG A 158 3.89 -3.37 -14.01
CA ARG A 158 2.68 -2.73 -14.54
C ARG A 158 1.79 -2.31 -13.38
N ALA A 159 1.31 -1.07 -13.39
CA ALA A 159 0.28 -0.61 -12.46
C ALA A 159 -1.01 -0.27 -13.21
N ALA A 160 -2.13 -0.70 -12.66
CA ALA A 160 -3.46 -0.31 -13.12
C ALA A 160 -4.26 0.25 -11.94
N TRP A 161 -5.11 1.23 -12.19
CA TRP A 161 -5.97 1.81 -11.17
C TRP A 161 -7.39 2.01 -11.65
N ARG A 162 -8.32 2.02 -10.72
CA ARG A 162 -9.74 2.29 -10.97
C ARG A 162 -10.40 2.82 -9.72
N ILE A 163 -11.28 3.82 -9.85
CA ILE A 163 -12.23 4.19 -8.80
C ILE A 163 -13.34 3.14 -8.78
N LEU A 164 -13.56 2.56 -7.59
CA LEU A 164 -14.69 1.70 -7.28
C LEU A 164 -15.52 2.39 -6.20
N ASP A 165 -16.82 2.43 -6.38
CA ASP A 165 -17.74 2.99 -5.40
C ASP A 165 -18.49 1.84 -4.73
N ALA A 166 -18.32 1.71 -3.42
CA ALA A 166 -18.83 0.61 -2.60
C ALA A 166 -20.36 0.43 -2.71
N GLN A 167 -21.11 1.52 -2.93
CA GLN A 167 -22.57 1.46 -3.09
C GLN A 167 -23.03 0.52 -4.22
N TYR A 168 -22.19 0.29 -5.24
CA TYR A 168 -22.48 -0.62 -6.34
C TYR A 168 -22.10 -2.09 -6.07
N PHE A 169 -21.58 -2.38 -4.90
CA PHE A 169 -21.11 -3.70 -4.48
C PHE A 169 -21.84 -4.24 -3.25
N GLY A 170 -23.01 -3.68 -2.93
CA GLY A 170 -23.88 -4.18 -1.87
C GLY A 170 -23.62 -3.61 -0.47
N LEU A 171 -22.95 -2.47 -0.40
CA LEU A 171 -22.76 -1.71 0.84
C LEU A 171 -23.70 -0.51 0.92
#